data_3ba12ebdb8a41aa856630af11bea8870
#
_entry.id   3ba12ebdb8a41aa856630af11bea8870
#
_cell.length_a   1.000
_cell.length_b   1.000
_cell.length_c   1.000
_cell.angle_alpha   90.00
_cell.angle_beta   90.00
_cell.angle_gamma   90.00
#
_symmetry.space_group_name_H-M   'P 1'
#
loop_
_entity.id
_entity.type
_entity.pdbx_description
1 polymer ?
#
loop_
_entity_poly.entity_id
_entity_poly.type
_entity_poly.pdbx_seq_one_letter_code
_entity_poly.pdbx_strand_id
1 'polypeptide(L)'
;MTHPIPPYALYLLDADGTLLDFEAGEAAALCVTFQHFNLPMEAMDSYRRINSGLWRQLAEGTIHREALFSRRFGLFAREQGIDLDSVRVNRFFLEQLSRQAQHMPGAEETLKVLSSRAKVAVVTNGVSFAQRERFRRSGLMPYIQHLIISEEVGAEKPSPVIFERALKLCGHEDKAAALMVGDELATDIAGATTFGIASCLYDPKGKHWQHEADYRITALMELIDG
;
A
#
# COMPACT_ATOMS: atom_id res chain seq x y z
N MET A 1 26.93 -0.30 6.23
CA MET A 1 26.72 0.99 6.94
C MET A 1 25.63 1.71 6.17
N THR A 2 24.46 1.87 6.74
CA THR A 2 23.39 2.66 6.14
C THR A 2 23.79 4.12 6.21
N HIS A 3 23.92 4.78 5.06
CA HIS A 3 24.13 6.23 5.03
C HIS A 3 22.87 6.91 5.57
N PRO A 4 22.98 7.98 6.37
CA PRO A 4 21.82 8.74 6.83
C PRO A 4 21.06 9.27 5.63
N ILE A 5 19.73 9.19 5.67
CA ILE A 5 18.86 9.69 4.61
C ILE A 5 18.85 11.22 4.71
N PRO A 6 19.26 11.96 3.65
CA PRO A 6 19.22 13.42 3.68
C PRO A 6 17.76 13.91 3.75
N PRO A 7 17.50 15.12 4.27
CA PRO A 7 16.17 15.67 4.29
C PRO A 7 15.65 15.96 2.88
N TYR A 8 14.41 15.56 2.62
CA TYR A 8 13.69 15.84 1.39
C TYR A 8 12.58 16.88 1.63
N ALA A 9 12.23 17.63 0.60
CA ALA A 9 11.15 18.61 0.67
C ALA A 9 9.75 17.98 0.50
N LEU A 10 9.70 16.79 -0.13
CA LEU A 10 8.47 16.01 -0.34
C LEU A 10 8.73 14.54 -0.04
N TYR A 11 7.93 13.99 0.85
CA TYR A 11 7.85 12.54 1.10
C TYR A 11 6.56 12.00 0.52
N LEU A 12 6.69 11.04 -0.40
CA LEU A 12 5.61 10.21 -0.90
C LEU A 12 5.70 8.86 -0.18
N LEU A 13 4.68 8.49 0.59
CA LEU A 13 4.70 7.24 1.34
C LEU A 13 3.63 6.29 0.79
N ASP A 14 3.97 5.02 0.70
CA ASP A 14 2.95 4.00 0.48
C ASP A 14 2.06 3.85 1.72
N ALA A 15 0.90 3.21 1.55
CA ALA A 15 -0.06 2.97 2.61
C ALA A 15 0.11 1.59 3.25
N ASP A 16 -0.06 0.53 2.44
CA ASP A 16 -0.24 -0.84 2.90
C ASP A 16 1.10 -1.56 3.07
N GLY A 17 1.45 -1.95 4.29
CA GLY A 17 2.77 -2.49 4.62
C GLY A 17 3.80 -1.42 4.97
N THR A 18 3.48 -0.13 4.74
CA THR A 18 4.36 1.00 5.07
C THR A 18 3.82 1.85 6.21
N LEU A 19 2.63 2.41 6.09
CA LEU A 19 1.99 3.21 7.17
C LEU A 19 0.93 2.41 7.92
N LEU A 20 0.18 1.58 7.23
CA LEU A 20 -0.89 0.75 7.77
C LEU A 20 -0.48 -0.72 7.73
N ASP A 21 -0.67 -1.44 8.83
CA ASP A 21 -0.42 -2.88 8.91
C ASP A 21 -1.48 -3.64 8.11
N PHE A 22 -1.17 -3.84 6.82
CA PHE A 22 -2.07 -4.55 5.91
C PHE A 22 -2.22 -6.02 6.30
N GLU A 23 -1.16 -6.70 6.74
CA GLU A 23 -1.23 -8.11 7.11
C GLU A 23 -2.21 -8.34 8.25
N ALA A 24 -2.12 -7.53 9.31
CA ALA A 24 -3.06 -7.59 10.44
C ALA A 24 -4.48 -7.20 10.03
N GLY A 25 -4.62 -6.14 9.22
CA GLY A 25 -5.91 -5.67 8.72
C GLY A 25 -6.61 -6.68 7.81
N GLU A 26 -5.88 -7.26 6.85
CA GLU A 26 -6.41 -8.32 5.97
C GLU A 26 -6.81 -9.55 6.77
N ALA A 27 -5.98 -9.99 7.73
CA ALA A 27 -6.28 -11.15 8.56
C ALA A 27 -7.57 -10.96 9.35
N ALA A 28 -7.77 -9.80 9.97
CA ALA A 28 -8.99 -9.47 10.70
C ALA A 28 -10.22 -9.41 9.78
N ALA A 29 -10.10 -8.77 8.62
CA ALA A 29 -11.18 -8.66 7.64
C ALA A 29 -11.56 -10.03 7.07
N LEU A 30 -10.58 -10.90 6.76
CA LEU A 30 -10.83 -12.26 6.29
C LEU A 30 -11.50 -13.10 7.36
N CYS A 31 -11.04 -13.06 8.61
CA CYS A 31 -11.66 -13.79 9.70
C CYS A 31 -13.15 -13.51 9.81
N VAL A 32 -13.54 -12.22 9.84
CA VAL A 32 -14.96 -11.81 9.88
C VAL A 32 -15.72 -12.26 8.62
N THR A 33 -15.09 -12.14 7.45
CA THR A 33 -15.71 -12.53 6.18
C THR A 33 -15.96 -14.03 6.11
N PHE A 34 -14.97 -14.84 6.46
CA PHE A 34 -15.06 -16.30 6.44
C PHE A 34 -16.12 -16.79 7.43
N GLN A 35 -16.16 -16.23 8.65
CA GLN A 35 -17.20 -16.54 9.63
C GLN A 35 -18.60 -16.18 9.12
N HIS A 36 -18.77 -14.97 8.55
CA HIS A 36 -20.06 -14.49 8.08
C HIS A 36 -20.67 -15.35 6.95
N PHE A 37 -19.82 -15.87 6.06
CA PHE A 37 -20.22 -16.68 4.92
C PHE A 37 -20.05 -18.20 5.15
N ASN A 38 -19.74 -18.64 6.38
CA ASN A 38 -19.48 -20.03 6.76
C ASN A 38 -18.42 -20.68 5.85
N LEU A 39 -17.35 -19.94 5.50
CA LEU A 39 -16.24 -20.44 4.72
C LEU A 39 -15.25 -21.23 5.61
N PRO A 40 -14.52 -22.21 5.06
CA PRO A 40 -13.56 -23.01 5.84
C PRO A 40 -12.39 -22.14 6.29
N MET A 41 -12.24 -21.91 7.60
CA MET A 41 -11.21 -21.03 8.18
C MET A 41 -9.79 -21.48 7.83
N GLU A 42 -9.56 -22.77 7.71
CA GLU A 42 -8.29 -23.38 7.31
C GLU A 42 -7.89 -23.03 5.86
N ALA A 43 -8.84 -22.59 5.04
CA ALA A 43 -8.58 -22.20 3.65
C ALA A 43 -8.20 -20.72 3.47
N MET A 44 -8.05 -19.93 4.55
CA MET A 44 -7.67 -18.52 4.43
C MET A 44 -6.31 -18.32 3.71
N ASP A 45 -5.36 -19.23 3.90
CA ASP A 45 -4.06 -19.16 3.23
C ASP A 45 -4.17 -19.43 1.72
N SER A 46 -5.13 -20.28 1.31
CA SER A 46 -5.48 -20.47 -0.10
C SER A 46 -5.98 -19.17 -0.72
N TYR A 47 -6.89 -18.45 -0.04
CA TYR A 47 -7.33 -17.15 -0.50
C TYR A 47 -6.17 -16.16 -0.61
N ARG A 48 -5.31 -16.04 0.41
CA ARG A 48 -4.14 -15.14 0.38
C ARG A 48 -3.21 -15.42 -0.80
N ARG A 49 -2.93 -16.68 -1.07
CA ARG A 49 -2.11 -17.10 -2.22
C ARG A 49 -2.73 -16.67 -3.54
N ILE A 50 -4.04 -16.87 -3.72
CA ILE A 50 -4.78 -16.45 -4.91
C ILE A 50 -4.75 -14.92 -5.04
N ASN A 51 -5.07 -14.21 -3.96
CA ASN A 51 -5.09 -12.74 -3.94
C ASN A 51 -3.71 -12.13 -4.29
N SER A 52 -2.64 -12.63 -3.66
CA SER A 52 -1.26 -12.18 -3.95
C SER A 52 -0.84 -12.47 -5.40
N GLY A 53 -1.26 -13.62 -5.95
CA GLY A 53 -1.02 -13.96 -7.37
C GLY A 53 -1.70 -12.98 -8.32
N LEU A 54 -2.93 -12.57 -8.02
CA LEU A 54 -3.67 -11.59 -8.82
C LEU A 54 -3.08 -10.17 -8.71
N TRP A 55 -2.65 -9.76 -7.52
CA TRP A 55 -1.96 -8.48 -7.34
C TRP A 55 -0.65 -8.41 -8.13
N ARG A 56 0.11 -9.53 -8.17
CA ARG A 56 1.32 -9.63 -9.00
C ARG A 56 0.99 -9.49 -10.49
N GLN A 57 -0.03 -10.20 -10.98
CA GLN A 57 -0.48 -10.09 -12.38
C GLN A 57 -0.92 -8.67 -12.74
N LEU A 58 -1.56 -7.95 -11.80
CA LEU A 58 -1.92 -6.55 -11.98
C LEU A 58 -0.68 -5.66 -12.10
N ALA A 59 0.32 -5.83 -11.21
CA ALA A 59 1.58 -5.09 -11.26
C ALA A 59 2.37 -5.36 -12.57
N GLU A 60 2.30 -6.58 -13.09
CA GLU A 60 2.88 -6.99 -14.38
C GLU A 60 2.06 -6.52 -15.61
N GLY A 61 0.89 -5.90 -15.38
CA GLY A 61 -0.01 -5.44 -16.45
C GLY A 61 -0.70 -6.56 -17.24
N THR A 62 -0.68 -7.80 -16.74
CA THR A 62 -1.29 -8.97 -17.42
C THR A 62 -2.79 -9.10 -17.15
N ILE A 63 -3.30 -8.42 -16.15
CA ILE A 63 -4.74 -8.27 -15.87
C ILE A 63 -5.06 -6.82 -15.52
N HIS A 64 -6.35 -6.46 -15.64
CA HIS A 64 -6.88 -5.19 -15.18
C HIS A 64 -7.45 -5.32 -13.76
N ARG A 65 -7.56 -4.19 -13.05
CA ARG A 65 -8.06 -4.10 -11.67
C ARG A 65 -9.43 -4.78 -11.48
N GLU A 66 -10.36 -4.60 -12.39
CA GLU A 66 -11.69 -5.23 -12.33
C GLU A 66 -11.60 -6.75 -12.35
N ALA A 67 -10.64 -7.31 -13.10
CA ALA A 67 -10.42 -8.75 -13.14
C ALA A 67 -9.90 -9.29 -11.79
N LEU A 68 -9.04 -8.54 -11.09
CA LEU A 68 -8.59 -8.91 -9.75
C LEU A 68 -9.78 -9.04 -8.80
N PHE A 69 -10.58 -7.98 -8.67
CA PHE A 69 -11.68 -7.95 -7.70
C PHE A 69 -12.83 -8.90 -8.04
N SER A 70 -13.10 -9.13 -9.32
CA SER A 70 -14.13 -10.08 -9.73
C SER A 70 -13.71 -11.54 -9.60
N ARG A 71 -12.39 -11.84 -9.67
CA ARG A 71 -11.90 -13.23 -9.75
C ARG A 71 -11.46 -13.82 -8.43
N ARG A 72 -10.92 -13.04 -7.47
CA ARG A 72 -10.24 -13.59 -6.30
C ARG A 72 -11.10 -14.55 -5.46
N PHE A 73 -12.33 -14.17 -5.12
CA PHE A 73 -13.24 -15.07 -4.39
C PHE A 73 -13.86 -16.15 -5.29
N GLY A 74 -14.02 -15.88 -6.58
CA GLY A 74 -14.48 -16.90 -7.54
C GLY A 74 -13.45 -18.01 -7.78
N LEU A 75 -12.16 -17.67 -7.87
CA LEU A 75 -11.07 -18.65 -7.94
C LEU A 75 -10.95 -19.43 -6.64
N PHE A 76 -11.07 -18.77 -5.50
CA PHE A 76 -11.11 -19.39 -4.19
C PHE A 76 -12.27 -20.41 -4.09
N ALA A 77 -13.49 -20.02 -4.43
CA ALA A 77 -14.66 -20.89 -4.42
C ALA A 77 -14.48 -22.12 -5.29
N ARG A 78 -13.93 -21.93 -6.50
CA ARG A 78 -13.63 -23.04 -7.42
C ARG A 78 -12.60 -24.01 -6.85
N GLU A 79 -11.52 -23.48 -6.24
CA GLU A 79 -10.48 -24.32 -5.63
C GLU A 79 -11.00 -25.12 -4.44
N GLN A 80 -11.91 -24.52 -3.65
CA GLN A 80 -12.50 -25.20 -2.49
C GLN A 80 -13.73 -26.08 -2.86
N GLY A 81 -14.19 -26.05 -4.10
CA GLY A 81 -15.38 -26.80 -4.52
C GLY A 81 -16.68 -26.31 -3.86
N ILE A 82 -16.78 -25.01 -3.53
CA ILE A 82 -17.95 -24.40 -2.88
C ILE A 82 -18.70 -23.48 -3.84
N ASP A 83 -20.03 -23.44 -3.69
CA ASP A 83 -20.87 -22.45 -4.36
C ASP A 83 -20.88 -21.14 -3.56
N LEU A 84 -20.48 -20.03 -4.20
CA LEU A 84 -20.25 -18.76 -3.54
C LEU A 84 -20.63 -17.58 -4.43
N ASP A 85 -21.47 -16.68 -3.94
CA ASP A 85 -21.65 -15.35 -4.54
C ASP A 85 -20.36 -14.51 -4.30
N SER A 86 -19.39 -14.67 -5.20
CA SER A 86 -18.07 -14.05 -5.10
C SER A 86 -18.12 -12.51 -5.08
N VAL A 87 -19.12 -11.90 -5.73
CA VAL A 87 -19.31 -10.44 -5.76
C VAL A 87 -19.74 -9.94 -4.39
N ARG A 88 -20.73 -10.62 -3.79
CA ARG A 88 -21.22 -10.28 -2.46
C ARG A 88 -20.16 -10.45 -1.39
N VAL A 89 -19.39 -11.56 -1.44
CA VAL A 89 -18.31 -11.83 -0.50
C VAL A 89 -17.19 -10.80 -0.65
N ASN A 90 -16.81 -10.48 -1.89
CA ASN A 90 -15.80 -9.46 -2.15
C ASN A 90 -16.18 -8.08 -1.60
N ARG A 91 -17.42 -7.66 -1.80
CA ARG A 91 -17.92 -6.40 -1.24
C ARG A 91 -17.86 -6.39 0.27
N PHE A 92 -18.35 -7.45 0.90
CA PHE A 92 -18.32 -7.58 2.36
C PHE A 92 -16.88 -7.56 2.90
N PHE A 93 -15.97 -8.31 2.28
CA PHE A 93 -14.55 -8.30 2.65
C PHE A 93 -13.95 -6.88 2.59
N LEU A 94 -14.19 -6.15 1.52
CA LEU A 94 -13.70 -4.77 1.38
C LEU A 94 -14.31 -3.83 2.43
N GLU A 95 -15.59 -4.02 2.79
CA GLU A 95 -16.23 -3.29 3.89
C GLU A 95 -15.57 -3.62 5.25
N GLN A 96 -15.21 -4.88 5.52
CA GLN A 96 -14.49 -5.24 6.73
C GLN A 96 -13.05 -4.70 6.71
N LEU A 97 -12.35 -4.78 5.57
CA LEU A 97 -11.01 -4.23 5.41
C LEU A 97 -10.99 -2.71 5.62
N SER A 98 -12.00 -1.99 5.14
CA SER A 98 -12.10 -0.54 5.33
C SER A 98 -12.17 -0.11 6.80
N ARG A 99 -12.55 -1.01 7.70
CA ARG A 99 -12.61 -0.76 9.15
C ARG A 99 -11.28 -0.98 9.85
N GLN A 100 -10.30 -1.57 9.17
CA GLN A 100 -8.98 -1.89 9.72
C GLN A 100 -8.03 -0.71 9.51
N ALA A 101 -7.45 -0.21 10.59
CA ALA A 101 -6.63 1.01 10.58
C ALA A 101 -5.40 0.89 11.51
N GLN A 102 -4.93 -0.34 11.73
CA GLN A 102 -3.72 -0.59 12.52
C GLN A 102 -2.52 0.06 11.85
N HIS A 103 -1.66 0.72 12.63
CA HIS A 103 -0.44 1.35 12.14
C HIS A 103 0.72 0.36 12.08
N MET A 104 1.60 0.57 11.13
CA MET A 104 2.95 0.05 11.23
C MET A 104 3.68 0.75 12.39
N PRO A 105 4.62 0.03 13.07
CA PRO A 105 5.36 0.62 14.18
C PRO A 105 6.06 1.93 13.79
N GLY A 106 5.86 2.98 14.59
CA GLY A 106 6.45 4.30 14.39
C GLY A 106 5.80 5.18 13.31
N ALA A 107 4.72 4.72 12.64
CA ALA A 107 4.11 5.45 11.53
C ALA A 107 3.58 6.84 11.93
N GLU A 108 2.86 6.95 13.03
CA GLU A 108 2.29 8.21 13.48
C GLU A 108 3.38 9.20 13.91
N GLU A 109 4.35 8.75 14.71
CA GLU A 109 5.47 9.56 15.17
C GLU A 109 6.30 10.08 14.01
N THR A 110 6.61 9.22 13.04
CA THR A 110 7.33 9.60 11.82
C THR A 110 6.57 10.63 11.02
N LEU A 111 5.28 10.41 10.75
CA LEU A 111 4.45 11.36 10.01
C LEU A 111 4.33 12.71 10.72
N LYS A 112 4.19 12.72 12.04
CA LYS A 112 4.12 13.94 12.85
C LYS A 112 5.39 14.78 12.70
N VAL A 113 6.56 14.18 12.74
CA VAL A 113 7.83 14.88 12.57
C VAL A 113 8.02 15.32 11.12
N LEU A 114 7.82 14.43 10.14
CA LEU A 114 7.98 14.77 8.72
C LEU A 114 7.05 15.91 8.31
N SER A 115 5.79 15.90 8.72
CA SER A 115 4.81 16.93 8.34
C SER A 115 5.12 18.30 8.92
N SER A 116 5.93 18.39 9.98
CA SER A 116 6.38 19.67 10.56
C SER A 116 7.51 20.34 9.75
N ARG A 117 8.22 19.58 8.90
CA ARG A 117 9.41 20.08 8.19
C ARG A 117 9.37 19.88 6.67
N ALA A 118 8.44 19.08 6.16
CA ALA A 118 8.32 18.77 4.74
C ALA A 118 6.87 18.57 4.31
N LYS A 119 6.62 18.54 3.00
CA LYS A 119 5.35 18.07 2.46
C LYS A 119 5.28 16.56 2.56
N VAL A 120 4.12 16.04 2.96
CA VAL A 120 3.88 14.60 3.07
C VAL A 120 2.62 14.24 2.32
N ALA A 121 2.69 13.24 1.45
CA ALA A 121 1.54 12.69 0.76
C ALA A 121 1.60 11.15 0.73
N VAL A 122 0.45 10.52 0.63
CA VAL A 122 0.34 9.06 0.51
C VAL A 122 -0.02 8.70 -0.92
N VAL A 123 0.66 7.70 -1.48
CA VAL A 123 0.42 7.18 -2.85
C VAL A 123 0.15 5.68 -2.77
N THR A 124 -1.08 5.25 -3.06
CA THR A 124 -1.51 3.87 -2.84
C THR A 124 -2.23 3.26 -4.05
N ASN A 125 -2.00 1.96 -4.26
CA ASN A 125 -2.74 1.14 -5.23
C ASN A 125 -4.01 0.49 -4.63
N GLY A 126 -4.40 0.87 -3.43
CA GLY A 126 -5.57 0.32 -2.75
C GLY A 126 -6.91 0.75 -3.37
N VAL A 127 -8.00 0.19 -2.84
CA VAL A 127 -9.38 0.52 -3.23
C VAL A 127 -9.80 1.85 -2.60
N SER A 128 -10.31 2.77 -3.39
CA SER A 128 -10.54 4.17 -2.99
C SER A 128 -11.38 4.28 -1.70
N PHE A 129 -12.57 3.70 -1.66
CA PHE A 129 -13.42 3.82 -0.48
C PHE A 129 -12.78 3.18 0.77
N ALA A 130 -12.06 2.07 0.60
CA ALA A 130 -11.41 1.38 1.70
C ALA A 130 -10.24 2.20 2.25
N GLN A 131 -9.38 2.73 1.37
CA GLN A 131 -8.25 3.56 1.80
C GLN A 131 -8.69 4.85 2.47
N ARG A 132 -9.70 5.54 1.92
CA ARG A 132 -10.25 6.75 2.54
C ARG A 132 -10.79 6.49 3.95
N GLU A 133 -11.53 5.40 4.14
CA GLU A 133 -12.09 5.05 5.44
C GLU A 133 -11.00 4.58 6.42
N ARG A 134 -10.01 3.80 5.97
CA ARG A 134 -8.86 3.39 6.79
C ARG A 134 -8.04 4.59 7.26
N PHE A 135 -7.71 5.52 6.38
CA PHE A 135 -6.98 6.74 6.75
C PHE A 135 -7.80 7.65 7.66
N ARG A 136 -9.11 7.76 7.45
CA ARG A 136 -10.00 8.50 8.36
C ARG A 136 -10.00 7.90 9.77
N ARG A 137 -9.99 6.57 9.89
CA ARG A 137 -10.00 5.83 11.16
C ARG A 137 -8.63 5.80 11.84
N SER A 138 -7.56 5.78 11.07
CA SER A 138 -6.20 5.72 11.59
C SER A 138 -5.78 6.98 12.36
N GLY A 139 -6.43 8.11 12.13
CA GLY A 139 -5.99 9.38 12.71
C GLY A 139 -4.77 9.99 12.01
N LEU A 140 -4.26 9.39 10.91
CA LEU A 140 -3.07 9.88 10.20
C LEU A 140 -3.34 11.04 9.25
N MET A 141 -4.62 11.29 8.89
CA MET A 141 -5.00 12.37 7.97
C MET A 141 -4.46 13.77 8.30
N PRO A 142 -4.34 14.19 9.58
CA PRO A 142 -3.80 15.52 9.90
C PRO A 142 -2.33 15.73 9.48
N TYR A 143 -1.58 14.65 9.27
CA TYR A 143 -0.14 14.70 8.93
C TYR A 143 0.12 14.58 7.43
N ILE A 144 -0.89 14.30 6.60
CA ILE A 144 -0.74 14.16 5.16
C ILE A 144 -1.50 15.26 4.41
N GLN A 145 -0.89 15.85 3.39
CA GLN A 145 -1.54 16.87 2.57
C GLN A 145 -2.50 16.27 1.56
N HIS A 146 -2.10 15.14 0.97
CA HIS A 146 -2.88 14.45 -0.06
C HIS A 146 -2.82 12.94 0.11
N LEU A 147 -3.98 12.30 -0.07
CA LEU A 147 -4.12 10.85 -0.22
C LEU A 147 -4.40 10.57 -1.70
N ILE A 148 -3.37 10.13 -2.42
CA ILE A 148 -3.39 9.86 -3.86
C ILE A 148 -3.66 8.37 -4.07
N ILE A 149 -4.82 8.07 -4.63
CA ILE A 149 -5.30 6.69 -4.81
C ILE A 149 -5.34 6.38 -6.30
N SER A 150 -4.72 5.28 -6.71
CA SER A 150 -4.58 4.89 -8.11
C SER A 150 -5.92 4.81 -8.85
N GLU A 151 -6.97 4.31 -8.19
CA GLU A 151 -8.32 4.22 -8.74
C GLU A 151 -8.90 5.60 -9.12
N GLU A 152 -8.56 6.65 -8.38
CA GLU A 152 -9.01 8.02 -8.64
C GLU A 152 -8.15 8.72 -9.70
N VAL A 153 -6.89 8.33 -9.79
CA VAL A 153 -5.94 8.86 -10.78
C VAL A 153 -6.11 8.20 -12.15
N GLY A 154 -6.59 6.95 -12.17
CA GLY A 154 -6.66 6.13 -13.38
C GLY A 154 -5.31 5.53 -13.78
N ALA A 155 -4.33 5.51 -12.87
CA ALA A 155 -3.01 4.92 -13.07
C ALA A 155 -2.45 4.39 -11.76
N GLU A 156 -1.86 3.19 -11.79
CA GLU A 156 -1.30 2.49 -10.64
C GLU A 156 0.22 2.62 -10.59
N LYS A 157 0.82 2.58 -9.39
CA LYS A 157 2.26 2.33 -9.27
C LYS A 157 2.57 0.98 -9.92
N PRO A 158 3.61 0.83 -10.74
CA PRO A 158 4.76 1.73 -10.94
C PRO A 158 4.60 2.79 -12.06
N SER A 159 3.41 3.02 -12.62
CA SER A 159 3.21 4.01 -13.68
C SER A 159 3.71 5.40 -13.26
N PRO A 160 4.49 6.11 -14.10
CA PRO A 160 4.95 7.46 -13.80
C PRO A 160 3.80 8.47 -13.64
N VAL A 161 2.63 8.20 -14.20
CA VAL A 161 1.46 9.07 -14.16
C VAL A 161 0.98 9.34 -12.73
N ILE A 162 1.01 8.34 -11.85
CA ILE A 162 0.57 8.54 -10.46
C ILE A 162 1.56 9.41 -9.68
N PHE A 163 2.86 9.27 -9.92
CA PHE A 163 3.90 10.09 -9.30
C PHE A 163 3.84 11.54 -9.81
N GLU A 164 3.65 11.74 -11.12
CA GLU A 164 3.43 13.08 -11.69
C GLU A 164 2.21 13.76 -11.06
N ARG A 165 1.10 13.01 -10.91
CA ARG A 165 -0.10 13.51 -10.25
C ARG A 165 0.17 13.88 -8.80
N ALA A 166 0.96 13.08 -8.07
CA ALA A 166 1.33 13.33 -6.68
C ALA A 166 2.15 14.61 -6.54
N LEU A 167 3.20 14.79 -7.35
CA LEU A 167 4.00 16.02 -7.36
C LEU A 167 3.14 17.24 -7.64
N LYS A 168 2.30 17.18 -8.68
CA LYS A 168 1.40 18.27 -9.07
C LYS A 168 0.44 18.67 -7.95
N LEU A 169 -0.20 17.71 -7.29
CA LEU A 169 -1.11 17.97 -6.17
C LEU A 169 -0.39 18.61 -4.99
N CYS A 170 0.84 18.18 -4.71
CA CYS A 170 1.68 18.76 -3.66
C CYS A 170 2.28 20.11 -4.05
N GLY A 171 2.03 20.62 -5.27
CA GLY A 171 2.68 21.84 -5.76
C GLY A 171 4.20 21.74 -5.67
N HIS A 172 4.77 20.61 -6.15
CA HIS A 172 6.18 20.29 -6.08
C HIS A 172 6.68 19.91 -7.48
N GLU A 173 7.72 20.61 -7.97
CA GLU A 173 8.24 20.42 -9.34
C GLU A 173 9.62 19.76 -9.36
N ASP A 174 10.38 19.92 -8.28
CA ASP A 174 11.75 19.39 -8.18
C ASP A 174 11.76 17.90 -7.79
N LYS A 175 11.95 17.05 -8.77
CA LYS A 175 12.07 15.60 -8.56
C LYS A 175 13.23 15.20 -7.64
N ALA A 176 14.34 15.94 -7.66
CA ALA A 176 15.52 15.63 -6.84
C ALA A 176 15.25 15.85 -5.34
N ALA A 177 14.27 16.67 -4.99
CA ALA A 177 13.86 16.92 -3.62
C ALA A 177 12.68 16.08 -3.14
N ALA A 178 12.29 15.02 -3.89
CA ALA A 178 11.22 14.10 -3.56
C ALA A 178 11.76 12.69 -3.27
N LEU A 179 11.23 12.05 -2.23
CA LEU A 179 11.53 10.67 -1.83
C LEU A 179 10.25 9.84 -1.81
N MET A 180 10.25 8.69 -2.52
CA MET A 180 9.25 7.64 -2.34
C MET A 180 9.71 6.64 -1.28
N VAL A 181 8.87 6.36 -0.31
CA VAL A 181 9.08 5.36 0.74
C VAL A 181 7.99 4.30 0.62
N GLY A 182 8.37 3.05 0.48
CA GLY A 182 7.42 1.93 0.37
C GLY A 182 8.07 0.58 0.61
N ASP A 183 7.27 -0.46 0.76
CA ASP A 183 7.74 -1.82 1.06
C ASP A 183 7.77 -2.74 -0.17
N GLU A 184 7.17 -2.31 -1.30
CA GLU A 184 7.03 -3.16 -2.49
C GLU A 184 8.00 -2.73 -3.60
N LEU A 185 8.96 -3.64 -3.92
CA LEU A 185 9.98 -3.39 -4.95
C LEU A 185 9.40 -3.13 -6.34
N ALA A 186 8.36 -3.89 -6.72
CA ALA A 186 7.80 -3.86 -8.07
C ALA A 186 6.96 -2.59 -8.34
N THR A 187 6.43 -1.96 -7.32
CA THR A 187 5.53 -0.80 -7.48
C THR A 187 6.14 0.49 -6.96
N ASP A 188 6.66 0.50 -5.72
CA ASP A 188 7.17 1.70 -5.09
C ASP A 188 8.55 2.06 -5.60
N ILE A 189 9.48 1.11 -5.49
CA ILE A 189 10.88 1.33 -5.82
C ILE A 189 11.07 1.43 -7.34
N ALA A 190 10.56 0.46 -8.09
CA ALA A 190 10.62 0.49 -9.56
C ALA A 190 9.91 1.71 -10.13
N GLY A 191 8.77 2.12 -9.53
CA GLY A 191 8.04 3.31 -9.93
C GLY A 191 8.83 4.60 -9.68
N ALA A 192 9.40 4.76 -8.49
CA ALA A 192 10.24 5.90 -8.14
C ALA A 192 11.45 6.02 -9.07
N THR A 193 12.17 4.91 -9.27
CA THR A 193 13.33 4.84 -10.16
C THR A 193 12.96 5.23 -11.60
N THR A 194 11.88 4.65 -12.14
CA THR A 194 11.41 4.95 -13.50
C THR A 194 10.96 6.41 -13.64
N PHE A 195 10.31 6.95 -12.61
CA PHE A 195 9.88 8.34 -12.62
C PHE A 195 11.03 9.34 -12.41
N GLY A 196 12.15 8.91 -11.81
CA GLY A 196 13.35 9.71 -11.55
C GLY A 196 13.27 10.54 -10.25
N ILE A 197 12.69 9.96 -9.19
CA ILE A 197 12.76 10.47 -7.81
C ILE A 197 13.55 9.47 -6.96
N ALA A 198 14.06 9.94 -5.82
CA ALA A 198 14.73 9.06 -4.87
C ALA A 198 13.77 8.02 -4.29
N SER A 199 14.31 6.84 -3.94
CA SER A 199 13.58 5.70 -3.43
C SER A 199 14.14 5.19 -2.10
N CYS A 200 13.26 4.83 -1.17
CA CYS A 200 13.58 4.24 0.11
C CYS A 200 12.74 2.99 0.34
N LEU A 201 13.40 1.84 0.39
CA LEU A 201 12.74 0.58 0.71
C LEU A 201 12.56 0.45 2.22
N TYR A 202 11.30 0.34 2.65
CA TYR A 202 10.96 -0.05 4.02
C TYR A 202 10.87 -1.58 4.12
N ASP A 203 11.83 -2.20 4.79
CA ASP A 203 11.95 -3.66 4.90
C ASP A 203 12.12 -4.11 6.36
N PRO A 204 11.06 -4.00 7.18
CA PRO A 204 11.13 -4.30 8.62
C PRO A 204 11.43 -5.77 8.92
N LYS A 205 11.18 -6.66 7.97
CA LYS A 205 11.40 -8.11 8.13
C LYS A 205 12.74 -8.57 7.55
N GLY A 206 13.51 -7.68 6.91
CA GLY A 206 14.81 -8.00 6.32
C GLY A 206 14.76 -8.99 5.16
N LYS A 207 13.68 -8.96 4.36
CA LYS A 207 13.44 -9.92 3.28
C LYS A 207 14.23 -9.63 2.01
N HIS A 208 14.58 -8.36 1.78
CA HIS A 208 15.15 -7.88 0.53
C HIS A 208 16.64 -7.52 0.67
N TRP A 209 17.51 -8.53 0.59
CA TRP A 209 18.95 -8.33 0.65
C TRP A 209 19.55 -7.73 -0.63
N GLN A 210 18.91 -7.97 -1.77
CA GLN A 210 19.25 -7.39 -3.07
C GLN A 210 18.11 -6.47 -3.52
N HIS A 211 18.38 -5.18 -3.64
CA HIS A 211 17.43 -4.16 -4.07
C HIS A 211 18.14 -3.03 -4.82
N GLU A 212 17.40 -2.34 -5.65
CA GLU A 212 17.87 -1.18 -6.43
C GLU A 212 17.44 0.16 -5.81
N ALA A 213 16.87 0.16 -4.59
CA ALA A 213 16.49 1.38 -3.90
C ALA A 213 17.74 2.18 -3.47
N ASP A 214 17.65 3.51 -3.53
CA ASP A 214 18.72 4.42 -3.08
C ASP A 214 18.99 4.27 -1.58
N TYR A 215 17.92 4.03 -0.79
CA TYR A 215 17.99 3.82 0.65
C TYR A 215 17.19 2.58 1.05
N ARG A 216 17.53 2.03 2.21
CA ARG A 216 16.78 0.96 2.86
C ARG A 216 16.73 1.23 4.37
N ILE A 217 15.52 1.12 4.92
CA ILE A 217 15.24 1.24 6.34
C ILE A 217 14.53 0.00 6.86
N THR A 218 14.70 -0.30 8.13
CA THR A 218 14.00 -1.38 8.84
C THR A 218 12.97 -0.85 9.84
N ALA A 219 13.07 0.45 10.18
CA ALA A 219 12.11 1.16 11.00
C ALA A 219 11.80 2.53 10.39
N LEU A 220 10.52 2.94 10.42
CA LEU A 220 10.11 4.24 9.88
C LEU A 220 10.79 5.43 10.57
N MET A 221 11.13 5.26 11.84
CA MET A 221 11.85 6.27 12.63
C MET A 221 13.20 6.66 12.03
N GLU A 222 13.86 5.77 11.26
CA GLU A 222 15.12 6.07 10.57
C GLU A 222 14.98 7.23 9.54
N LEU A 223 13.76 7.54 9.11
CA LEU A 223 13.47 8.70 8.24
C LEU A 223 13.64 10.05 8.95
N ILE A 224 13.64 10.06 10.27
CA ILE A 224 13.64 11.28 11.08
C ILE A 224 14.85 11.39 12.02
N ASP A 225 15.66 10.36 12.11
CA ASP A 225 16.86 10.29 12.97
C ASP A 225 18.10 10.96 12.33
N GLY A 226 17.97 11.57 11.14
CA GLY A 226 19.02 12.22 10.37
C GLY A 226 19.06 13.74 10.49
#